data_8fdb7e2db09407913bb13c5fcd846b91
#
_entry.id   8fdb7e2db09407913bb13c5fcd846b91
#
_cell.length_a   1.000
_cell.length_b   1.000
_cell.length_c   1.000
_cell.angle_alpha   90.00
_cell.angle_beta   90.00
_cell.angle_gamma   90.00
#
_symmetry.space_group_name_H-M   'P 1'
#
loop_
_entity.id
_entity.type
_entity.pdbx_description
1 polymer ?
#
loop_
_entity_poly.entity_id
_entity_poly.type
_entity_poly.pdbx_seq_one_letter_code
_entity_poly.pdbx_strand_id
1 'polypeptide(L)'
;WPNDDKISLTDKVKDLGSACVAGNQKLKPIEEKEGSESESYEKAISEIESINKQLYDRSDAEINTVYDQGREWSLEKFEELYKILGTKFDQYFFESQSGPRGLEIIKQHPEVFVEGDEGSRIFKGEDYGLHTRVFVNKQGLPTYEGKEVGLVKMKWDMWNYDRSYVVTANEQDEVFKVTKTAISQIMSEAGDRSYHIGHGMMKFVGEKMSSRTGKIVAGDELVEQMTVSALTKM
;
A
#
# COMPACT_ATOMS: atom_id res chain seq x y z
N TRP A 1 -19.47 7.34 -10.95
CA TRP A 1 -18.30 7.59 -11.81
C TRP A 1 -18.70 7.20 -13.22
N PRO A 2 -18.83 8.10 -14.16
CA PRO A 2 -19.33 7.76 -15.48
C PRO A 2 -18.27 6.94 -16.22
N ASN A 3 -18.66 5.77 -16.68
CA ASN A 3 -17.91 4.99 -17.66
C ASN A 3 -18.10 5.70 -19.02
N ASP A 4 -17.46 6.86 -19.16
CA ASP A 4 -17.53 7.64 -20.40
C ASP A 4 -16.32 7.28 -21.27
N ASP A 5 -16.59 6.57 -22.35
CA ASP A 5 -15.59 6.17 -23.37
C ASP A 5 -14.91 7.39 -24.04
N LYS A 6 -15.41 8.60 -23.79
CA LYS A 6 -14.84 9.85 -24.30
C LYS A 6 -13.69 10.38 -23.43
N ILE A 7 -13.55 9.89 -22.19
CA ILE A 7 -12.49 10.33 -21.28
C ILE A 7 -11.25 9.46 -21.52
N SER A 8 -10.10 10.09 -21.71
CA SER A 8 -8.84 9.35 -21.92
C SER A 8 -8.44 8.56 -20.67
N LEU A 9 -7.69 7.46 -20.84
CA LEU A 9 -7.15 6.69 -19.73
C LEU A 9 -6.34 7.56 -18.76
N THR A 10 -5.53 8.46 -19.30
CA THR A 10 -4.72 9.40 -18.50
C THR A 10 -5.61 10.30 -17.64
N ASP A 11 -6.70 10.83 -18.18
CA ASP A 11 -7.62 11.67 -17.39
C ASP A 11 -8.36 10.84 -16.32
N LYS A 12 -8.80 9.63 -16.64
CA LYS A 12 -9.42 8.71 -15.68
C LYS A 12 -8.51 8.45 -14.47
N VAL A 13 -7.23 8.15 -14.71
CA VAL A 13 -6.26 7.90 -13.63
C VAL A 13 -5.93 9.19 -12.86
N LYS A 14 -5.87 10.33 -13.53
CA LYS A 14 -5.67 11.63 -12.90
C LYS A 14 -6.83 12.01 -11.98
N ASP A 15 -8.06 11.69 -12.37
CA ASP A 15 -9.25 11.90 -11.55
C ASP A 15 -9.25 11.01 -10.29
N LEU A 16 -8.77 9.76 -10.38
CA LEU A 16 -8.58 8.91 -9.20
C LEU A 16 -7.61 9.54 -8.19
N GLY A 17 -6.47 10.04 -8.67
CA GLY A 17 -5.51 10.77 -7.84
C GLY A 17 -6.12 12.03 -7.20
N SER A 18 -6.89 12.79 -7.97
CA SER A 18 -7.58 14.00 -7.51
C SER A 18 -8.63 13.69 -6.44
N ALA A 19 -9.36 12.59 -6.56
CA ALA A 19 -10.32 12.14 -5.56
C ALA A 19 -9.65 11.81 -4.21
N CYS A 20 -8.47 11.18 -4.24
CA CYS A 20 -7.67 10.93 -3.04
C CYS A 20 -7.26 12.23 -2.34
N VAL A 21 -6.78 13.21 -3.09
CA VAL A 21 -6.43 14.55 -2.56
C VAL A 21 -7.64 15.24 -1.97
N ALA A 22 -8.78 15.22 -2.68
CA ALA A 22 -10.03 15.84 -2.22
C ALA A 22 -10.53 15.22 -0.90
N GLY A 23 -10.42 13.90 -0.72
CA GLY A 23 -10.75 13.24 0.54
C GLY A 23 -9.90 13.74 1.71
N ASN A 24 -8.57 13.82 1.52
CA ASN A 24 -7.65 14.34 2.53
C ASN A 24 -7.92 15.83 2.84
N GLN A 25 -8.24 16.64 1.81
CA GLN A 25 -8.56 18.07 1.99
C GLN A 25 -9.87 18.32 2.74
N LYS A 26 -10.81 17.37 2.73
CA LYS A 26 -12.03 17.45 3.53
C LYS A 26 -11.78 17.09 4.99
N LEU A 27 -10.97 16.10 5.27
CA LEU A 27 -10.71 15.60 6.61
C LEU A 27 -9.80 16.53 7.42
N LYS A 28 -8.71 17.00 6.82
CA LYS A 28 -7.69 17.82 7.47
C LYS A 28 -8.20 19.10 8.13
N PRO A 29 -9.09 19.92 7.51
CA PRO A 29 -9.65 21.11 8.15
C PRO A 29 -10.53 20.81 9.37
N ILE A 30 -11.19 19.65 9.42
CA ILE A 30 -11.99 19.23 10.58
C ILE A 30 -11.03 18.94 11.72
N GLU A 31 -9.97 18.16 11.46
CA GLU A 31 -8.93 17.83 12.45
C GLU A 31 -8.25 19.10 13.00
N GLU A 32 -7.84 20.02 12.13
CA GLU A 32 -7.13 21.26 12.50
C GLU A 32 -8.00 22.27 13.27
N LYS A 33 -9.31 22.35 12.97
CA LYS A 33 -10.20 23.33 13.60
C LYS A 33 -10.89 22.82 14.86
N GLU A 34 -11.28 21.57 14.87
CA GLU A 34 -12.15 20.99 15.89
C GLU A 34 -11.42 19.93 16.73
N GLY A 35 -10.24 19.46 16.26
CA GLY A 35 -9.45 18.42 16.90
C GLY A 35 -9.85 17.00 16.48
N SER A 36 -8.92 16.07 16.68
CA SER A 36 -9.11 14.65 16.33
C SER A 36 -10.11 13.92 17.25
N GLU A 37 -10.54 14.53 18.33
CA GLU A 37 -11.54 14.00 19.27
C GLU A 37 -12.91 14.65 19.10
N SER A 38 -13.12 15.46 18.05
CA SER A 38 -14.41 16.10 17.79
C SER A 38 -15.40 15.12 17.17
N GLU A 39 -16.69 15.30 17.47
CA GLU A 39 -17.78 14.48 16.93
C GLU A 39 -17.79 14.48 15.38
N SER A 40 -17.49 15.61 14.77
CA SER A 40 -17.39 15.76 13.30
C SER A 40 -16.22 14.98 12.71
N TYR A 41 -15.07 14.95 13.39
CA TYR A 41 -13.93 14.16 12.97
C TYR A 41 -14.19 12.66 13.13
N GLU A 42 -14.70 12.23 14.28
CA GLU A 42 -15.08 10.84 14.52
C GLU A 42 -16.10 10.32 13.49
N LYS A 43 -17.10 11.13 13.17
CA LYS A 43 -18.09 10.79 12.15
C LYS A 43 -17.45 10.63 10.75
N ALA A 44 -16.55 11.53 10.36
CA ALA A 44 -15.88 11.45 9.07
C ALA A 44 -14.95 10.22 8.99
N ILE A 45 -14.23 9.92 10.07
CA ILE A 45 -13.38 8.70 10.15
C ILE A 45 -14.24 7.43 10.09
N SER A 46 -15.35 7.38 10.84
CA SER A 46 -16.27 6.23 10.83
C SER A 46 -16.85 5.95 9.44
N GLU A 47 -17.16 7.00 8.67
CA GLU A 47 -17.62 6.87 7.28
C GLU A 47 -16.52 6.24 6.39
N ILE A 48 -15.27 6.73 6.51
CA ILE A 48 -14.12 6.20 5.77
C ILE A 48 -13.85 4.74 6.14
N GLU A 49 -13.88 4.42 7.42
CA GLU A 49 -13.68 3.04 7.92
C GLU A 49 -14.79 2.10 7.43
N SER A 50 -16.04 2.57 7.38
CA SER A 50 -17.17 1.81 6.85
C SER A 50 -16.98 1.48 5.36
N ILE A 51 -16.62 2.48 4.55
CA ILE A 51 -16.36 2.28 3.12
C ILE A 51 -15.19 1.31 2.92
N ASN A 52 -14.11 1.49 3.69
CA ASN A 52 -12.95 0.60 3.62
C ASN A 52 -13.31 -0.84 3.97
N LYS A 53 -14.12 -1.03 5.02
CA LYS A 53 -14.61 -2.36 5.40
C LYS A 53 -15.48 -2.99 4.30
N GLN A 54 -16.38 -2.22 3.69
CA GLN A 54 -17.22 -2.68 2.57
C GLN A 54 -16.38 -3.12 1.36
N LEU A 55 -15.26 -2.44 1.09
CA LEU A 55 -14.30 -2.88 0.07
C LEU A 55 -13.64 -4.22 0.41
N TYR A 56 -13.18 -4.39 1.66
CA TYR A 56 -12.57 -5.65 2.10
C TYR A 56 -13.55 -6.82 2.09
N ASP A 57 -14.77 -6.59 2.60
CA ASP A 57 -15.82 -7.62 2.70
C ASP A 57 -16.54 -7.86 1.36
N ARG A 58 -16.29 -7.01 0.35
CA ARG A 58 -17.01 -7.01 -0.93
C ARG A 58 -18.53 -6.92 -0.77
N SER A 59 -19.00 -6.23 0.28
CA SER A 59 -20.39 -6.19 0.71
C SER A 59 -21.25 -5.14 0.00
N ASP A 60 -20.67 -4.17 -0.68
CA ASP A 60 -21.35 -3.13 -1.44
C ASP A 60 -20.99 -3.21 -2.92
N ALA A 61 -22.00 -3.48 -3.78
CA ALA A 61 -21.77 -3.70 -5.20
C ALA A 61 -21.35 -2.44 -5.96
N GLU A 62 -21.84 -1.26 -5.56
CA GLU A 62 -21.51 0.00 -6.21
C GLU A 62 -20.07 0.42 -5.89
N ILE A 63 -19.70 0.38 -4.62
CA ILE A 63 -18.33 0.66 -4.15
C ILE A 63 -17.33 -0.29 -4.81
N ASN A 64 -17.68 -1.58 -4.87
CA ASN A 64 -16.81 -2.58 -5.48
C ASN A 64 -16.65 -2.39 -6.99
N THR A 65 -17.70 -1.97 -7.69
CA THR A 65 -17.63 -1.67 -9.12
C THR A 65 -16.68 -0.50 -9.38
N VAL A 66 -16.80 0.58 -8.61
CA VAL A 66 -15.91 1.74 -8.71
C VAL A 66 -14.45 1.36 -8.43
N TYR A 67 -14.23 0.57 -7.39
CA TYR A 67 -12.89 0.07 -7.04
C TYR A 67 -12.28 -0.78 -8.15
N ASP A 68 -13.01 -1.76 -8.66
CA ASP A 68 -12.51 -2.68 -9.69
C ASP A 68 -12.18 -1.93 -10.97
N GLN A 69 -13.02 -0.99 -11.36
CA GLN A 69 -12.79 -0.16 -12.54
C GLN A 69 -11.58 0.78 -12.36
N GLY A 70 -11.44 1.44 -11.21
CA GLY A 70 -10.29 2.27 -10.91
C GLY A 70 -8.98 1.47 -10.89
N ARG A 71 -9.03 0.23 -10.39
CA ARG A 71 -7.88 -0.69 -10.43
C ARG A 71 -7.51 -1.07 -11.86
N GLU A 72 -8.48 -1.39 -12.71
CA GLU A 72 -8.25 -1.74 -14.11
C GLU A 72 -7.56 -0.59 -14.86
N TRP A 73 -8.07 0.63 -14.76
CA TRP A 73 -7.44 1.81 -15.36
C TRP A 73 -6.02 2.06 -14.85
N SER A 74 -5.80 1.87 -13.55
CA SER A 74 -4.47 2.04 -12.95
C SER A 74 -3.48 1.02 -13.49
N LEU A 75 -3.88 -0.24 -13.63
CA LEU A 75 -3.03 -1.31 -14.18
C LEU A 75 -2.72 -1.07 -15.67
N GLU A 76 -3.72 -0.67 -16.46
CA GLU A 76 -3.52 -0.35 -17.87
C GLU A 76 -2.52 0.81 -18.03
N LYS A 77 -2.64 1.85 -17.19
CA LYS A 77 -1.69 2.98 -17.18
C LYS A 77 -0.28 2.56 -16.76
N PHE A 78 -0.15 1.65 -15.79
CA PHE A 78 1.14 1.10 -15.40
C PHE A 78 1.78 0.30 -16.54
N GLU A 79 1.01 -0.47 -17.30
CA GLU A 79 1.53 -1.21 -18.45
C GLU A 79 2.07 -0.28 -19.57
N GLU A 80 1.43 0.87 -19.78
CA GLU A 80 1.97 1.90 -20.68
C GLU A 80 3.32 2.42 -20.19
N LEU A 81 3.43 2.73 -18.90
CA LEU A 81 4.66 3.23 -18.29
C LEU A 81 5.78 2.17 -18.33
N TYR A 82 5.45 0.91 -18.03
CA TYR A 82 6.41 -0.19 -18.08
C TYR A 82 7.01 -0.39 -19.46
N LYS A 83 6.21 -0.24 -20.51
CA LYS A 83 6.69 -0.27 -21.91
C LYS A 83 7.69 0.85 -22.17
N ILE A 84 7.42 2.07 -21.70
CA ILE A 84 8.32 3.23 -21.85
C ILE A 84 9.65 2.98 -21.10
N LEU A 85 9.58 2.42 -19.88
CA LEU A 85 10.75 2.13 -19.06
C LEU A 85 11.50 0.86 -19.49
N GLY A 86 10.97 0.09 -20.44
CA GLY A 86 11.57 -1.17 -20.90
C GLY A 86 11.55 -2.26 -19.83
N THR A 87 10.60 -2.22 -18.89
CA THR A 87 10.42 -3.24 -17.86
C THR A 87 9.24 -4.14 -18.15
N LYS A 88 9.25 -5.34 -17.53
CA LYS A 88 8.19 -6.34 -17.64
C LYS A 88 8.07 -7.08 -16.31
N PHE A 89 6.84 -7.40 -15.93
CA PHE A 89 6.55 -8.20 -14.75
C PHE A 89 5.88 -9.51 -15.17
N ASP A 90 6.28 -10.61 -14.55
CA ASP A 90 5.73 -11.94 -14.82
C ASP A 90 4.48 -12.23 -13.98
N GLN A 91 4.33 -11.54 -12.82
CA GLN A 91 3.22 -11.75 -11.91
C GLN A 91 2.86 -10.48 -11.15
N TYR A 92 1.56 -10.28 -10.95
CA TYR A 92 1.00 -9.25 -10.06
C TYR A 92 0.38 -9.91 -8.84
N PHE A 93 0.75 -9.40 -7.66
CA PHE A 93 0.13 -9.76 -6.38
C PHE A 93 -0.61 -8.54 -5.84
N PHE A 94 -1.88 -8.72 -5.54
CA PHE A 94 -2.71 -7.63 -5.02
C PHE A 94 -2.90 -7.77 -3.51
N GLU A 95 -2.98 -6.64 -2.81
CA GLU A 95 -3.26 -6.62 -1.37
C GLU A 95 -4.61 -7.28 -1.01
N SER A 96 -5.59 -7.24 -1.93
CA SER A 96 -6.86 -7.97 -1.81
C SER A 96 -6.70 -9.49 -1.79
N GLN A 97 -5.56 -10.01 -2.21
CA GLN A 97 -5.21 -11.44 -2.16
C GLN A 97 -4.29 -11.73 -0.97
N SER A 98 -3.23 -10.94 -0.81
CA SER A 98 -2.26 -11.14 0.27
C SER A 98 -2.83 -10.84 1.66
N GLY A 99 -3.75 -9.87 1.78
CA GLY A 99 -4.40 -9.52 3.04
C GLY A 99 -5.12 -10.68 3.71
N PRO A 100 -6.13 -11.31 3.06
CA PRO A 100 -6.82 -12.49 3.61
C PRO A 100 -5.87 -13.64 3.93
N ARG A 101 -4.86 -13.86 3.08
CA ARG A 101 -3.85 -14.91 3.30
C ARG A 101 -3.00 -14.63 4.54
N GLY A 102 -2.59 -13.36 4.73
CA GLY A 102 -1.86 -12.92 5.92
C GLY A 102 -2.68 -13.08 7.20
N LEU A 103 -3.96 -12.66 7.17
CA LEU A 103 -4.87 -12.85 8.31
C LEU A 103 -5.00 -14.32 8.74
N GLU A 104 -5.15 -15.22 7.76
CA GLU A 104 -5.22 -16.65 8.03
C GLU A 104 -3.96 -17.14 8.77
N ILE A 105 -2.78 -16.80 8.26
CA ILE A 105 -1.50 -17.22 8.83
C ILE A 105 -1.32 -16.64 10.23
N ILE A 106 -1.58 -15.34 10.41
CA ILE A 106 -1.44 -14.66 11.71
C ILE A 106 -2.34 -15.31 12.77
N LYS A 107 -3.56 -15.70 12.41
CA LYS A 107 -4.48 -16.40 13.32
C LYS A 107 -4.00 -17.81 13.69
N GLN A 108 -3.25 -18.47 12.82
CA GLN A 108 -2.70 -19.81 13.05
C GLN A 108 -1.47 -19.79 13.97
N HIS A 109 -0.84 -18.61 14.18
CA HIS A 109 0.39 -18.43 14.97
C HIS A 109 0.22 -17.43 16.14
N PRO A 110 -0.70 -17.70 17.10
CA PRO A 110 -0.92 -16.81 18.23
C PRO A 110 0.29 -16.72 19.19
N GLU A 111 1.20 -17.65 19.13
CA GLU A 111 2.48 -17.67 19.86
C GLU A 111 3.46 -16.62 19.36
N VAL A 112 3.37 -16.24 18.06
CA VAL A 112 4.21 -15.22 17.43
C VAL A 112 3.47 -13.87 17.38
N PHE A 113 2.19 -13.91 17.01
CA PHE A 113 1.33 -12.72 16.90
C PHE A 113 0.38 -12.64 18.08
N VAL A 114 0.88 -12.07 19.16
CA VAL A 114 0.13 -12.01 20.43
C VAL A 114 -0.98 -10.96 20.39
N GLU A 115 -1.92 -11.05 21.31
CA GLU A 115 -2.97 -10.06 21.48
C GLU A 115 -2.40 -8.74 22.00
N GLY A 116 -2.71 -7.66 21.28
CA GLY A 116 -2.45 -6.29 21.66
C GLY A 116 -3.71 -5.57 22.12
N ASP A 117 -3.66 -4.24 22.14
CA ASP A 117 -4.79 -3.44 22.57
C ASP A 117 -6.00 -3.60 21.64
N GLU A 118 -7.20 -3.58 22.23
CA GLU A 118 -8.49 -3.62 21.54
C GLU A 118 -8.64 -4.80 20.54
N GLY A 119 -8.01 -5.95 20.84
CA GLY A 119 -8.11 -7.15 19.99
C GLY A 119 -7.21 -7.14 18.75
N SER A 120 -6.29 -6.18 18.65
CA SER A 120 -5.26 -6.17 17.62
C SER A 120 -4.32 -7.37 17.75
N ARG A 121 -3.54 -7.68 16.70
CA ARG A 121 -2.46 -8.67 16.75
C ARG A 121 -1.14 -7.98 16.51
N ILE A 122 -0.21 -8.16 17.43
CA ILE A 122 1.10 -7.51 17.42
C ILE A 122 2.22 -8.55 17.43
N PHE A 123 3.34 -8.18 16.84
CA PHE A 123 4.62 -8.86 17.01
C PHE A 123 5.49 -8.03 17.96
N LYS A 124 5.96 -8.65 19.06
CA LYS A 124 6.82 -8.00 20.05
C LYS A 124 8.25 -7.92 19.53
N GLY A 125 8.57 -6.86 18.81
CA GLY A 125 9.88 -6.65 18.21
C GLY A 125 10.98 -6.45 19.26
N GLU A 126 10.65 -5.97 20.47
CA GLU A 126 11.60 -5.71 21.55
C GLU A 126 12.39 -6.97 21.95
N ASP A 127 11.78 -8.15 21.85
CA ASP A 127 12.46 -9.43 22.14
C ASP A 127 13.61 -9.70 21.16
N TYR A 128 13.66 -8.97 20.05
CA TYR A 128 14.66 -9.04 18.97
C TYR A 128 15.45 -7.74 18.79
N GLY A 129 15.32 -6.77 19.71
CA GLY A 129 15.94 -5.45 19.59
C GLY A 129 15.31 -4.56 18.50
N LEU A 130 14.06 -4.81 18.15
CA LEU A 130 13.29 -4.11 17.13
C LEU A 130 12.06 -3.45 17.77
N HIS A 131 11.35 -2.62 17.01
CA HIS A 131 10.09 -2.04 17.46
C HIS A 131 8.94 -3.05 17.40
N THR A 132 8.03 -3.02 18.39
CA THR A 132 6.76 -3.74 18.30
C THR A 132 5.90 -3.16 17.18
N ARG A 133 5.23 -4.04 16.41
CA ARG A 133 4.38 -3.67 15.30
C ARG A 133 3.05 -4.40 15.31
N VAL A 134 2.03 -3.71 14.77
CA VAL A 134 0.67 -4.23 14.61
C VAL A 134 0.56 -4.91 13.26
N PHE A 135 0.18 -6.16 13.24
CA PHE A 135 -0.04 -6.96 12.03
C PHE A 135 -1.52 -7.09 11.65
N VAL A 136 -2.41 -7.05 12.66
CA VAL A 136 -3.86 -6.95 12.46
C VAL A 136 -4.36 -5.83 13.37
N ASN A 137 -5.08 -4.88 12.80
CA ASN A 137 -5.61 -3.74 13.53
C ASN A 137 -6.84 -4.12 14.39
N LYS A 138 -7.34 -3.19 15.18
CA LYS A 138 -8.50 -3.37 16.05
C LYS A 138 -9.81 -3.70 15.32
N GLN A 139 -9.94 -3.35 14.03
CA GLN A 139 -11.08 -3.72 13.18
C GLN A 139 -10.94 -5.14 12.61
N GLY A 140 -9.87 -5.88 12.94
CA GLY A 140 -9.60 -7.21 12.41
C GLY A 140 -9.06 -7.21 10.98
N LEU A 141 -8.63 -6.06 10.46
CA LEU A 141 -8.06 -5.92 9.11
C LEU A 141 -6.53 -6.02 9.15
N PRO A 142 -5.91 -6.61 8.09
CA PRO A 142 -4.46 -6.71 8.03
C PRO A 142 -3.85 -5.32 7.80
N THR A 143 -2.81 -5.01 8.56
CA THR A 143 -1.95 -3.85 8.30
C THR A 143 -1.05 -4.12 7.09
N TYR A 144 -0.16 -3.19 6.77
CA TYR A 144 0.88 -3.40 5.77
C TYR A 144 1.73 -4.64 6.10
N GLU A 145 2.17 -4.76 7.37
CA GLU A 145 2.94 -5.90 7.86
C GLU A 145 2.17 -7.23 7.72
N GLY A 146 0.89 -7.22 8.03
CA GLY A 146 0.03 -8.40 7.88
C GLY A 146 -0.15 -8.84 6.43
N LYS A 147 -0.24 -7.89 5.50
CA LYS A 147 -0.29 -8.16 4.05
C LYS A 147 1.03 -8.72 3.51
N GLU A 148 2.17 -8.25 4.03
CA GLU A 148 3.49 -8.79 3.68
C GLU A 148 3.65 -10.26 4.09
N VAL A 149 3.13 -10.68 5.25
CA VAL A 149 3.09 -12.11 5.63
C VAL A 149 2.39 -12.94 4.56
N GLY A 150 1.22 -12.49 4.12
CA GLY A 150 0.48 -13.16 3.06
C GLY A 150 1.21 -13.15 1.71
N LEU A 151 1.84 -12.03 1.35
CA LEU A 151 2.60 -11.90 0.10
C LEU A 151 3.80 -12.84 0.07
N VAL A 152 4.56 -12.93 1.15
CA VAL A 152 5.70 -13.86 1.26
C VAL A 152 5.22 -15.30 1.10
N LYS A 153 4.11 -15.67 1.75
CA LYS A 153 3.54 -17.02 1.59
C LYS A 153 3.10 -17.31 0.16
N MET A 154 2.42 -16.37 -0.48
CA MET A 154 1.97 -16.55 -1.88
C MET A 154 3.17 -16.72 -2.83
N LYS A 155 4.21 -15.91 -2.68
CA LYS A 155 5.45 -16.04 -3.47
C LYS A 155 6.16 -17.35 -3.21
N TRP A 156 6.23 -17.77 -1.94
CA TRP A 156 6.83 -19.03 -1.55
C TRP A 156 6.10 -20.23 -2.14
N ASP A 157 4.79 -20.25 -2.05
CA ASP A 157 3.96 -21.34 -2.61
C ASP A 157 4.10 -21.44 -4.14
N MET A 158 4.25 -20.31 -4.82
CA MET A 158 4.33 -20.26 -6.28
C MET A 158 5.71 -20.68 -6.81
N TRP A 159 6.79 -20.25 -6.16
CA TRP A 159 8.13 -20.38 -6.72
C TRP A 159 9.14 -21.13 -5.84
N ASN A 160 8.85 -21.32 -4.54
CA ASN A 160 9.84 -21.88 -3.60
C ASN A 160 11.25 -21.27 -3.83
N TYR A 161 11.31 -19.96 -3.85
CA TYR A 161 12.45 -19.16 -4.33
C TYR A 161 13.72 -19.35 -3.49
N ASP A 162 14.88 -19.29 -4.14
CA ASP A 162 16.19 -19.25 -3.46
C ASP A 162 16.43 -17.89 -2.80
N ARG A 163 15.95 -16.81 -3.40
CA ARG A 163 16.04 -15.44 -2.88
C ARG A 163 14.86 -14.60 -3.36
N SER A 164 14.29 -13.83 -2.46
CA SER A 164 13.26 -12.84 -2.76
C SER A 164 13.78 -11.44 -2.36
N TYR A 165 13.84 -10.53 -3.32
CA TYR A 165 14.21 -9.14 -3.07
C TYR A 165 12.98 -8.26 -3.16
N VAL A 166 12.74 -7.47 -2.10
CA VAL A 166 11.72 -6.43 -2.07
C VAL A 166 12.41 -5.08 -2.13
N VAL A 167 12.04 -4.27 -3.10
CA VAL A 167 12.64 -2.94 -3.33
C VAL A 167 11.61 -1.87 -3.00
N THR A 168 11.86 -1.07 -1.98
CA THR A 168 11.00 0.06 -1.58
C THR A 168 11.84 1.25 -1.12
N ALA A 169 11.17 2.35 -0.75
CA ALA A 169 11.88 3.48 -0.16
C ALA A 169 12.49 3.10 1.21
N ASN A 170 13.65 3.67 1.52
CA ASN A 170 14.40 3.42 2.76
C ASN A 170 13.62 3.78 4.04
N GLU A 171 12.55 4.56 3.94
CA GLU A 171 11.63 4.82 5.06
C GLU A 171 10.96 3.50 5.57
N GLN A 172 10.98 2.44 4.76
CA GLN A 172 10.41 1.12 5.10
C GLN A 172 11.44 0.15 5.69
N ASP A 173 12.72 0.51 5.80
CA ASP A 173 13.77 -0.40 6.27
C ASP A 173 13.45 -1.06 7.61
N GLU A 174 12.98 -0.27 8.59
CA GLU A 174 12.64 -0.78 9.92
C GLU A 174 11.39 -1.66 9.91
N VAL A 175 10.41 -1.32 9.05
CA VAL A 175 9.20 -2.15 8.86
C VAL A 175 9.59 -3.53 8.34
N PHE A 176 10.44 -3.57 7.32
CA PHE A 176 10.89 -4.84 6.73
C PHE A 176 11.76 -5.66 7.67
N LYS A 177 12.58 -5.04 8.53
CA LYS A 177 13.33 -5.77 9.56
C LYS A 177 12.39 -6.51 10.51
N VAL A 178 11.38 -5.82 11.04
CA VAL A 178 10.39 -6.43 11.95
C VAL A 178 9.58 -7.51 11.24
N THR A 179 9.06 -7.21 10.06
CA THR A 179 8.21 -8.14 9.29
C THR A 179 8.97 -9.40 8.91
N LYS A 180 10.21 -9.26 8.42
CA LYS A 180 11.10 -10.40 8.13
C LYS A 180 11.33 -11.26 9.38
N THR A 181 11.63 -10.64 10.52
CA THR A 181 11.86 -11.35 11.78
C THR A 181 10.63 -12.15 12.18
N ALA A 182 9.44 -11.55 12.13
CA ALA A 182 8.18 -12.24 12.41
C ALA A 182 7.92 -13.40 11.45
N ILE A 183 8.15 -13.20 10.14
CA ILE A 183 8.00 -14.24 9.11
C ILE A 183 8.97 -15.39 9.36
N SER A 184 10.22 -15.13 9.74
CA SER A 184 11.21 -16.17 10.02
C SER A 184 10.82 -17.07 11.21
N GLN A 185 9.98 -16.57 12.16
CA GLN A 185 9.46 -17.39 13.27
C GLN A 185 8.42 -18.44 12.81
N ILE A 186 7.72 -18.19 11.71
CA ILE A 186 6.62 -19.03 11.23
C ILE A 186 6.91 -19.74 9.91
N MET A 187 7.80 -19.18 9.10
CA MET A 187 8.22 -19.67 7.79
C MET A 187 9.72 -19.40 7.62
N SER A 188 10.58 -20.11 8.40
CA SER A 188 12.00 -19.80 8.53
C SER A 188 12.72 -19.72 7.17
N GLU A 189 12.54 -20.71 6.28
CA GLU A 189 13.19 -20.71 4.96
C GLU A 189 12.76 -19.51 4.11
N ALA A 190 11.46 -19.19 4.07
CA ALA A 190 10.94 -18.06 3.30
C ALA A 190 11.45 -16.72 3.87
N GLY A 191 11.46 -16.57 5.21
CA GLY A 191 11.96 -15.39 5.87
C GLY A 191 13.47 -15.18 5.66
N ASP A 192 14.27 -16.25 5.82
CA ASP A 192 15.72 -16.18 5.69
C ASP A 192 16.16 -15.85 4.26
N ARG A 193 15.38 -16.28 3.27
CA ARG A 193 15.60 -16.00 1.85
C ARG A 193 14.98 -14.70 1.36
N SER A 194 14.34 -13.92 2.24
CA SER A 194 13.76 -12.60 1.92
C SER A 194 14.70 -11.46 2.29
N TYR A 195 14.92 -10.55 1.35
CA TYR A 195 15.83 -9.41 1.48
C TYR A 195 15.09 -8.12 1.12
N HIS A 196 15.35 -7.07 1.85
CA HIS A 196 14.86 -5.73 1.54
C HIS A 196 15.99 -4.86 1.02
N ILE A 197 15.72 -4.10 -0.04
CA ILE A 197 16.63 -3.10 -0.62
C ILE A 197 15.93 -1.76 -0.55
N GLY A 198 16.38 -0.90 0.38
CA GLY A 198 15.90 0.45 0.50
C GLY A 198 16.56 1.39 -0.52
N HIS A 199 15.77 2.15 -1.27
CA HIS A 199 16.29 3.21 -2.14
C HIS A 199 15.95 4.59 -1.59
N GLY A 200 16.71 5.62 -2.01
CA GLY A 200 16.44 7.01 -1.67
C GLY A 200 15.14 7.51 -2.30
N MET A 201 14.48 8.45 -1.63
CA MET A 201 13.28 9.14 -2.15
C MET A 201 13.68 10.31 -3.06
N MET A 202 12.99 10.43 -4.20
CA MET A 202 13.06 11.69 -4.97
C MET A 202 12.38 12.83 -4.18
N LYS A 203 12.95 14.01 -4.26
CA LYS A 203 12.44 15.21 -3.58
C LYS A 203 12.44 16.39 -4.54
N PHE A 204 11.45 17.28 -4.43
CA PHE A 204 11.61 18.62 -4.98
C PHE A 204 12.69 19.39 -4.23
N VAL A 205 13.36 20.29 -4.90
CA VAL A 205 14.30 21.19 -4.23
C VAL A 205 13.53 22.06 -3.23
N GLY A 206 13.79 21.84 -1.94
CA GLY A 206 13.16 22.59 -0.84
C GLY A 206 11.81 22.06 -0.34
N GLU A 207 11.21 21.04 -0.95
CA GLU A 207 9.90 20.51 -0.52
C GLU A 207 9.85 19.00 -0.52
N LYS A 208 9.01 18.42 0.38
CA LYS A 208 8.71 16.98 0.41
C LYS A 208 7.57 16.68 -0.58
N MET A 209 7.77 15.66 -1.43
CA MET A 209 6.69 15.13 -2.27
C MET A 209 5.62 14.45 -1.40
N SER A 210 4.35 14.67 -1.69
CA SER A 210 3.25 14.04 -0.96
C SER A 210 2.02 13.88 -1.86
N SER A 211 1.60 12.64 -2.05
CA SER A 211 0.36 12.32 -2.76
C SER A 211 -0.89 12.87 -2.05
N ARG A 212 -0.85 12.94 -0.71
CA ARG A 212 -1.98 13.47 0.09
C ARG A 212 -2.24 14.95 -0.15
N THR A 213 -1.23 15.73 -0.50
CA THR A 213 -1.35 17.17 -0.78
C THR A 213 -1.41 17.48 -2.27
N GLY A 214 -1.31 16.48 -3.15
CA GLY A 214 -1.25 16.66 -4.60
C GLY A 214 0.10 17.20 -5.11
N LYS A 215 1.10 17.37 -4.24
CA LYS A 215 2.46 17.79 -4.61
C LYS A 215 3.29 16.58 -5.03
N ILE A 216 3.00 16.06 -6.21
CA ILE A 216 3.72 14.94 -6.82
C ILE A 216 4.00 15.26 -8.29
N VAL A 217 5.03 14.62 -8.85
CA VAL A 217 5.21 14.48 -10.30
C VAL A 217 4.84 13.06 -10.65
N ALA A 218 3.92 12.88 -11.58
CA ALA A 218 3.57 11.56 -12.08
C ALA A 218 4.75 10.95 -12.84
N GLY A 219 4.87 9.62 -12.83
CA GLY A 219 6.02 8.94 -13.45
C GLY A 219 6.13 9.20 -14.95
N ASP A 220 5.02 9.28 -15.66
CA ASP A 220 4.95 9.62 -17.08
C ASP A 220 5.37 11.08 -17.35
N GLU A 221 4.91 12.03 -16.53
CA GLU A 221 5.33 13.44 -16.62
C GLU A 221 6.84 13.60 -16.39
N LEU A 222 7.40 12.85 -15.44
CA LEU A 222 8.84 12.85 -15.20
C LEU A 222 9.63 12.35 -16.41
N VAL A 223 9.21 11.23 -16.99
CA VAL A 223 9.87 10.65 -18.17
C VAL A 223 9.78 11.60 -19.36
N GLU A 224 8.63 12.25 -19.56
CA GLU A 224 8.44 13.24 -20.62
C GLU A 224 9.37 14.45 -20.43
N GLN A 225 9.41 15.05 -19.24
CA GLN A 225 10.27 16.17 -18.91
C GLN A 225 11.76 15.83 -19.11
N MET A 226 12.19 14.64 -18.71
CA MET A 226 13.55 14.17 -18.91
C MET A 226 13.88 14.02 -20.40
N THR A 227 12.96 13.46 -21.17
CA THR A 227 13.11 13.27 -22.62
C THR A 227 13.23 14.61 -23.34
N VAL A 228 12.34 15.56 -23.07
CA VAL A 228 12.39 16.92 -23.63
C VAL A 228 13.70 17.61 -23.25
N SER A 229 14.11 17.51 -22.00
CA SER A 229 15.37 18.11 -21.53
C SER A 229 16.61 17.51 -22.20
N ALA A 230 16.61 16.20 -22.46
CA ALA A 230 17.70 15.55 -23.18
C ALA A 230 17.76 15.98 -24.64
N LEU A 231 16.63 16.01 -25.35
CA LEU A 231 16.56 16.43 -26.75
C LEU A 231 16.94 17.90 -26.94
N THR A 232 16.63 18.76 -25.98
CA THR A 232 16.98 20.20 -26.07
C THR A 232 18.49 20.46 -25.91
N LYS A 233 19.23 19.53 -25.29
CA LYS A 233 20.68 19.63 -25.07
C LYS A 233 21.52 18.94 -26.15
N MET A 234 20.90 18.24 -27.05
CA MET A 234 21.53 17.62 -28.23
C MET A 234 21.56 18.57 -29.40
#